data_5b6d3f3e91f297bca10cfdb891137d2a
#
_entry.id   5b6d3f3e91f297bca10cfdb891137d2a
#
_cell.length_a   1.000
_cell.length_b   1.000
_cell.length_c   1.000
_cell.angle_alpha   90.00
_cell.angle_beta   90.00
_cell.angle_gamma   90.00
#
_symmetry.space_group_name_H-M   'P 1'
#
loop_
_entity.id
_entity.type
_entity.pdbx_description
1 polymer ?
#
loop_
_entity_poly.entity_id
_entity_poly.type
_entity_poly.pdbx_seq_one_letter_code
_entity_poly.pdbx_strand_id
1 'polypeptide(L)'
;MINPEVKLFQDKENMPKLCEQVYLLGLAYFFSKDEKYAAKATQLLYAWFLDTATLMNPHLNYAQMVKGINNGRGTGIIDTRHFIYALDGVKLIQSSSSWTWEYNNSLKSWFAIFLNWMLQSDNGKDEFQTKNNHGVWFDAQSLSIPLFVDSLPLAKKIIDNALERLDQQSNKEGLFPLELERTNSLHYSCFNLLAFSVIAQLASDINVDFWHTTTKNNHSLQKAYEALVPYLTYQKQWQYPQISEFRSEESWVLLYLANKQWKNKNSSAYIHQQDRKSTRLNSSHG
;
A
#
# COMPACT_ATOMS: atom_id res chain seq x y z
N MET A 1 -24.47 3.83 2.65
CA MET A 1 -24.73 4.89 3.68
C MET A 1 -23.65 4.73 4.73
N ILE A 2 -22.87 5.77 5.01
CA ILE A 2 -21.81 5.72 6.05
C ILE A 2 -22.52 5.91 7.39
N ASN A 3 -22.27 5.00 8.35
CA ASN A 3 -22.81 5.13 9.69
C ASN A 3 -22.29 6.43 10.34
N PRO A 4 -23.16 7.37 10.78
CA PRO A 4 -22.73 8.64 11.39
C PRO A 4 -21.87 8.45 12.66
N GLU A 5 -22.04 7.35 13.39
CA GLU A 5 -21.25 7.03 14.59
C GLU A 5 -19.76 6.78 14.29
N VAL A 6 -19.39 6.48 13.04
CA VAL A 6 -17.97 6.34 12.65
C VAL A 6 -17.17 7.62 12.89
N LYS A 7 -17.83 8.79 12.85
CA LYS A 7 -17.20 10.08 13.15
C LYS A 7 -16.76 10.24 14.60
N LEU A 8 -17.26 9.41 15.50
CA LEU A 8 -16.85 9.40 16.92
C LEU A 8 -15.49 8.71 17.14
N PHE A 9 -15.06 7.91 16.17
CA PHE A 9 -13.79 7.15 16.23
C PHE A 9 -12.76 7.80 15.31
N GLN A 10 -12.02 8.76 15.83
CA GLN A 10 -11.03 9.54 15.06
C GLN A 10 -9.80 8.71 14.65
N ASP A 11 -9.53 7.58 15.29
CA ASP A 11 -8.34 6.76 15.04
C ASP A 11 -8.27 6.28 13.59
N LYS A 12 -9.42 5.96 12.97
CA LYS A 12 -9.50 5.59 11.56
C LYS A 12 -8.99 6.69 10.63
N GLU A 13 -9.20 7.96 10.98
CA GLU A 13 -8.73 9.11 10.21
C GLU A 13 -7.32 9.54 10.59
N ASN A 14 -6.96 9.38 11.87
CA ASN A 14 -5.67 9.81 12.41
C ASN A 14 -4.54 8.85 12.02
N MET A 15 -4.78 7.54 11.98
CA MET A 15 -3.76 6.55 11.67
C MET A 15 -3.14 6.74 10.27
N PRO A 16 -3.90 6.90 9.17
CA PRO A 16 -3.33 7.20 7.85
C PRO A 16 -2.51 8.49 7.84
N LYS A 17 -3.01 9.56 8.49
CA LYS A 17 -2.30 10.84 8.60
C LYS A 17 -0.98 10.71 9.36
N LEU A 18 -0.98 9.96 10.46
CA LEU A 18 0.23 9.67 11.24
C LEU A 18 1.26 8.94 10.36
N CYS A 19 0.86 7.89 9.66
CA CYS A 19 1.76 7.12 8.80
C CYS A 19 2.38 7.97 7.69
N GLU A 20 1.56 8.81 7.04
CA GLU A 20 2.02 9.76 6.03
C GLU A 20 2.97 10.80 6.62
N GLN A 21 2.64 11.38 7.77
CA GLN A 21 3.49 12.35 8.45
C GLN A 21 4.85 11.75 8.85
N VAL A 22 4.87 10.53 9.39
CA VAL A 22 6.10 9.82 9.73
C VAL A 22 6.98 9.63 8.49
N TYR A 23 6.38 9.23 7.36
CA TYR A 23 7.10 9.08 6.10
C TYR A 23 7.66 10.41 5.59
N LEU A 24 6.85 11.47 5.54
CA LEU A 24 7.28 12.79 5.08
C LEU A 24 8.36 13.41 5.97
N LEU A 25 8.25 13.24 7.29
CA LEU A 25 9.28 13.66 8.24
C LEU A 25 10.55 12.84 8.06
N GLY A 26 10.44 11.54 7.80
CA GLY A 26 11.57 10.68 7.46
C GLY A 26 12.29 11.15 6.19
N LEU A 27 11.56 11.51 5.13
CA LEU A 27 12.15 12.09 3.91
C LEU A 27 12.83 13.44 4.21
N ALA A 28 12.18 14.32 4.99
CA ALA A 28 12.75 15.61 5.37
C ALA A 28 14.06 15.44 6.13
N TYR A 29 14.12 14.49 7.08
CA TYR A 29 15.36 14.15 7.78
C TYR A 29 16.41 13.56 6.82
N PHE A 30 16.02 12.63 5.96
CA PHE A 30 16.95 11.97 5.03
C PHE A 30 17.70 12.98 4.15
N PHE A 31 16.99 14.00 3.62
CA PHE A 31 17.61 15.02 2.77
C PHE A 31 18.30 16.15 3.53
N SER A 32 17.75 16.62 4.64
CA SER A 32 18.27 17.78 5.37
C SER A 32 19.27 17.43 6.48
N LYS A 33 19.18 16.21 7.01
CA LYS A 33 19.88 15.77 8.22
C LYS A 33 19.55 16.60 9.48
N ASP A 34 18.48 17.38 9.45
CA ASP A 34 18.02 18.17 10.59
C ASP A 34 17.22 17.27 11.56
N GLU A 35 17.78 17.06 12.74
CA GLU A 35 17.26 16.17 13.79
C GLU A 35 15.83 16.51 14.23
N LYS A 36 15.38 17.75 14.07
CA LYS A 36 13.98 18.14 14.42
C LYS A 36 12.95 17.31 13.71
N TYR A 37 13.19 16.87 12.46
CA TYR A 37 12.27 16.04 11.69
C TYR A 37 12.23 14.61 12.22
N ALA A 38 13.38 14.02 12.49
CA ALA A 38 13.43 12.67 13.08
C ALA A 38 12.86 12.67 14.51
N ALA A 39 13.15 13.68 15.32
CA ALA A 39 12.57 13.82 16.65
C ALA A 39 11.04 13.89 16.61
N LYS A 40 10.47 14.64 15.64
CA LYS A 40 9.01 14.72 15.48
C LYS A 40 8.42 13.40 15.01
N ALA A 41 9.06 12.70 14.07
CA ALA A 41 8.62 11.36 13.63
C ALA A 41 8.64 10.36 14.80
N THR A 42 9.73 10.38 15.60
CA THR A 42 9.86 9.56 16.81
C THR A 42 8.75 9.84 17.81
N GLN A 43 8.43 11.10 18.07
CA GLN A 43 7.33 11.48 18.97
C GLN A 43 5.98 10.91 18.51
N LEU A 44 5.68 10.96 17.21
CA LEU A 44 4.45 10.43 16.64
C LEU A 44 4.39 8.90 16.78
N LEU A 45 5.49 8.20 16.44
CA LEU A 45 5.60 6.76 16.59
C LEU A 45 5.49 6.32 18.04
N TYR A 46 6.16 7.04 18.96
CA TYR A 46 6.09 6.76 20.38
C TYR A 46 4.66 6.85 20.91
N ALA A 47 3.96 7.95 20.63
CA ALA A 47 2.60 8.17 21.10
C ALA A 47 1.60 7.11 20.57
N TRP A 48 1.80 6.63 19.32
CA TRP A 48 0.85 5.70 18.72
C TRP A 48 1.12 4.23 19.04
N PHE A 49 2.40 3.85 19.18
CA PHE A 49 2.78 2.44 19.28
C PHE A 49 3.46 2.05 20.61
N LEU A 50 4.00 3.01 21.39
CA LEU A 50 4.90 2.71 22.48
C LEU A 50 4.47 3.30 23.83
N ASP A 51 3.78 4.45 23.85
CA ASP A 51 3.34 5.09 25.08
C ASP A 51 2.19 4.31 25.71
N THR A 52 2.41 3.76 26.90
CA THR A 52 1.41 2.94 27.61
C THR A 52 0.09 3.64 27.88
N ALA A 53 0.05 4.98 27.86
CA ALA A 53 -1.17 5.76 28.04
C ALA A 53 -2.00 5.91 26.75
N THR A 54 -1.38 5.78 25.56
CA THR A 54 -2.04 6.09 24.28
C THR A 54 -1.84 5.05 23.18
N LEU A 55 -0.99 4.03 23.42
CA LEU A 55 -0.63 3.06 22.38
C LEU A 55 -1.85 2.32 21.83
N MET A 56 -1.85 2.15 20.53
CA MET A 56 -2.79 1.27 19.85
C MET A 56 -2.54 -0.19 20.26
N ASN A 57 -3.62 -0.94 20.55
CA ASN A 57 -3.50 -2.38 20.70
C ASN A 57 -3.05 -3.03 19.39
N PRO A 58 -2.15 -4.03 19.41
CA PRO A 58 -1.63 -4.67 18.19
C PRO A 58 -2.64 -5.64 17.54
N HIS A 59 -3.85 -5.16 17.29
CA HIS A 59 -4.91 -5.91 16.62
C HIS A 59 -5.99 -4.97 16.06
N LEU A 60 -6.81 -5.48 15.14
CA LEU A 60 -7.95 -4.80 14.54
C LEU A 60 -9.28 -5.54 14.79
N ASN A 61 -9.45 -6.08 15.98
CA ASN A 61 -10.66 -6.85 16.34
C ASN A 61 -11.97 -6.08 16.11
N TYR A 62 -11.91 -4.74 16.21
CA TYR A 62 -13.10 -3.88 16.11
C TYR A 62 -13.13 -3.05 14.82
N ALA A 63 -12.20 -3.29 13.88
CA ALA A 63 -12.13 -2.52 12.64
C ALA A 63 -13.41 -2.69 11.80
N GLN A 64 -13.93 -1.58 11.29
CA GLN A 64 -15.16 -1.53 10.51
C GLN A 64 -16.37 -2.19 11.22
N MET A 65 -16.41 -2.10 12.55
CA MET A 65 -17.53 -2.54 13.35
C MET A 65 -18.82 -1.83 12.92
N VAL A 66 -19.91 -2.59 12.90
CA VAL A 66 -21.27 -2.05 12.73
C VAL A 66 -22.08 -2.40 13.96
N LYS A 67 -22.39 -1.39 14.77
CA LYS A 67 -23.11 -1.55 16.05
C LYS A 67 -24.41 -2.34 15.85
N GLY A 68 -24.59 -3.37 16.68
CA GLY A 68 -25.77 -4.24 16.61
C GLY A 68 -25.74 -5.29 15.50
N ILE A 69 -24.69 -5.31 14.63
CA ILE A 69 -24.54 -6.27 13.53
C ILE A 69 -23.28 -7.13 13.71
N ASN A 70 -22.12 -6.50 13.94
CA ASN A 70 -20.86 -7.20 14.16
C ASN A 70 -19.92 -6.39 15.06
N ASN A 71 -18.94 -7.06 15.66
CA ASN A 71 -17.93 -6.45 16.54
C ASN A 71 -16.63 -6.08 15.79
N GLY A 72 -16.59 -6.23 14.47
CA GLY A 72 -15.44 -6.02 13.61
C GLY A 72 -15.45 -7.01 12.45
N ARG A 73 -14.65 -6.73 11.40
CA ARG A 73 -14.61 -7.54 10.18
C ARG A 73 -13.19 -7.63 9.64
N GLY A 74 -12.85 -8.76 8.99
CA GLY A 74 -11.58 -8.96 8.31
C GLY A 74 -11.29 -7.85 7.30
N THR A 75 -12.31 -7.38 6.56
CA THR A 75 -12.19 -6.27 5.60
C THR A 75 -11.67 -4.96 6.21
N GLY A 76 -11.70 -4.81 7.53
CA GLY A 76 -11.12 -3.66 8.21
C GLY A 76 -9.58 -3.64 8.24
N ILE A 77 -8.94 -4.76 7.98
CA ILE A 77 -7.46 -4.86 7.95
C ILE A 77 -6.87 -3.98 6.85
N ILE A 78 -7.57 -3.76 5.75
CA ILE A 78 -7.10 -2.90 4.66
C ILE A 78 -6.84 -1.45 5.10
N ASP A 79 -7.47 -1.00 6.18
CA ASP A 79 -7.28 0.36 6.70
C ASP A 79 -5.84 0.57 7.22
N THR A 80 -5.12 -0.50 7.64
CA THR A 80 -3.72 -0.42 8.09
C THR A 80 -2.67 -0.59 6.99
N ARG A 81 -3.05 -0.61 5.71
CA ARG A 81 -2.08 -0.58 4.58
C ARG A 81 -1.12 0.62 4.65
N HIS A 82 -1.53 1.68 5.34
CA HIS A 82 -0.70 2.86 5.58
C HIS A 82 0.49 2.60 6.51
N PHE A 83 0.50 1.52 7.29
CA PHE A 83 1.67 1.14 8.10
C PHE A 83 2.93 0.89 7.26
N ILE A 84 2.78 0.52 5.98
CA ILE A 84 3.90 0.42 5.04
C ILE A 84 4.68 1.74 4.98
N TYR A 85 3.97 2.88 4.86
CA TYR A 85 4.59 4.22 4.88
C TYR A 85 5.27 4.54 6.22
N ALA A 86 4.64 4.17 7.33
CA ALA A 86 5.25 4.38 8.65
C ALA A 86 6.55 3.58 8.78
N LEU A 87 6.58 2.32 8.34
CA LEU A 87 7.78 1.48 8.37
C LEU A 87 8.89 2.01 7.46
N ASP A 88 8.54 2.55 6.28
CA ASP A 88 9.52 3.22 5.42
C ASP A 88 10.05 4.51 6.06
N GLY A 89 9.18 5.29 6.72
CA GLY A 89 9.60 6.45 7.50
C GLY A 89 10.56 6.09 8.63
N VAL A 90 10.32 4.98 9.33
CA VAL A 90 11.25 4.46 10.36
C VAL A 90 12.61 4.13 9.75
N LYS A 91 12.67 3.45 8.59
CA LYS A 91 13.94 3.16 7.91
C LYS A 91 14.73 4.44 7.62
N LEU A 92 14.05 5.52 7.22
CA LEU A 92 14.68 6.80 6.90
C LEU A 92 15.29 7.50 8.11
N ILE A 93 14.73 7.33 9.32
CA ILE A 93 15.22 7.95 10.56
C ILE A 93 16.15 7.06 11.39
N GLN A 94 16.46 5.84 10.95
CA GLN A 94 17.28 4.87 11.73
C GLN A 94 18.64 5.41 12.16
N SER A 95 19.25 6.34 11.41
CA SER A 95 20.54 6.94 11.74
C SER A 95 20.44 8.16 12.67
N SER A 96 19.24 8.57 13.05
CA SER A 96 19.00 9.71 13.93
C SER A 96 19.27 9.36 15.39
N SER A 97 19.86 10.31 16.13
CA SER A 97 20.00 10.20 17.59
C SER A 97 18.67 10.19 18.33
N SER A 98 17.61 10.71 17.71
CA SER A 98 16.25 10.71 18.27
C SER A 98 15.55 9.35 18.19
N TRP A 99 16.01 8.44 17.31
CA TRP A 99 15.47 7.09 17.15
C TRP A 99 16.39 6.07 17.82
N THR A 100 16.12 5.74 19.10
CA THR A 100 17.00 4.87 19.88
C THR A 100 16.81 3.39 19.52
N TRP A 101 17.79 2.56 19.92
CA TRP A 101 17.72 1.11 19.81
C TRP A 101 16.50 0.55 20.56
N GLU A 102 16.18 1.09 21.75
CA GLU A 102 15.05 0.69 22.57
C GLU A 102 13.72 0.96 21.85
N TYR A 103 13.55 2.14 21.23
CA TYR A 103 12.36 2.47 20.46
C TYR A 103 12.22 1.55 19.25
N ASN A 104 13.31 1.29 18.55
CA ASN A 104 13.30 0.40 17.39
C ASN A 104 12.88 -1.03 17.76
N ASN A 105 13.43 -1.60 18.82
CA ASN A 105 13.09 -2.95 19.27
C ASN A 105 11.67 -3.05 19.85
N SER A 106 11.22 -2.03 20.58
CA SER A 106 9.85 -1.97 21.08
C SER A 106 8.84 -1.92 19.91
N LEU A 107 9.14 -1.12 18.89
CA LEU A 107 8.30 -1.05 17.68
C LEU A 107 8.32 -2.37 16.89
N LYS A 108 9.49 -3.01 16.74
CA LYS A 108 9.58 -4.35 16.14
C LYS A 108 8.73 -5.37 16.89
N SER A 109 8.76 -5.34 18.21
CA SER A 109 7.95 -6.22 19.06
C SER A 109 6.45 -5.98 18.86
N TRP A 110 6.01 -4.72 18.81
CA TRP A 110 4.63 -4.36 18.54
C TRP A 110 4.17 -4.89 17.18
N PHE A 111 4.95 -4.68 16.13
CA PHE A 111 4.62 -5.16 14.78
C PHE A 111 4.66 -6.69 14.68
N ALA A 112 5.55 -7.37 15.40
CA ALA A 112 5.58 -8.84 15.45
C ALA A 112 4.28 -9.40 16.05
N ILE A 113 3.76 -8.79 17.13
CA ILE A 113 2.48 -9.17 17.73
C ILE A 113 1.32 -8.88 16.76
N PHE A 114 1.32 -7.71 16.10
CA PHE A 114 0.31 -7.35 15.12
C PHE A 114 0.30 -8.31 13.93
N LEU A 115 1.47 -8.66 13.39
CA LEU A 115 1.59 -9.66 12.32
C LEU A 115 1.07 -11.03 12.75
N ASN A 116 1.43 -11.49 13.95
CA ASN A 116 0.90 -12.74 14.48
C ASN A 116 -0.63 -12.71 14.55
N TRP A 117 -1.21 -11.60 15.01
CA TRP A 117 -2.65 -11.43 15.00
C TRP A 117 -3.23 -11.47 13.58
N MET A 118 -2.62 -10.78 12.61
CA MET A 118 -3.04 -10.83 11.19
C MET A 118 -3.06 -12.27 10.65
N LEU A 119 -2.06 -13.07 10.99
CA LEU A 119 -1.91 -14.43 10.44
C LEU A 119 -2.74 -15.48 11.16
N GLN A 120 -3.13 -15.25 12.43
CA GLN A 120 -3.76 -16.28 13.25
C GLN A 120 -5.24 -16.02 13.58
N SER A 121 -5.66 -14.76 13.61
CA SER A 121 -7.05 -14.41 13.94
C SER A 121 -8.03 -14.81 12.83
N ASP A 122 -9.30 -14.98 13.19
CA ASP A 122 -10.36 -15.27 12.22
C ASP A 122 -10.52 -14.11 11.22
N ASN A 123 -10.48 -12.84 11.69
CA ASN A 123 -10.48 -11.67 10.82
C ASN A 123 -9.31 -11.66 9.84
N GLY A 124 -8.12 -12.05 10.29
CA GLY A 124 -6.94 -12.14 9.43
C GLY A 124 -7.07 -13.23 8.37
N LYS A 125 -7.58 -14.40 8.74
CA LYS A 125 -7.86 -15.50 7.81
C LYS A 125 -8.92 -15.14 6.78
N ASP A 126 -9.98 -14.47 7.20
CA ASP A 126 -11.03 -13.98 6.31
C ASP A 126 -10.45 -13.04 5.26
N GLU A 127 -9.67 -12.03 5.67
CA GLU A 127 -9.09 -11.05 4.75
C GLU A 127 -8.06 -11.70 3.81
N PHE A 128 -7.22 -12.60 4.32
CA PHE A 128 -6.27 -13.36 3.52
C PHE A 128 -6.95 -14.17 2.40
N GLN A 129 -8.12 -14.75 2.68
CA GLN A 129 -8.85 -15.59 1.72
C GLN A 129 -9.59 -14.79 0.64
N THR A 130 -9.68 -13.48 0.77
CA THR A 130 -10.36 -12.65 -0.24
C THR A 130 -9.65 -12.71 -1.59
N LYS A 131 -10.45 -12.79 -2.67
CA LYS A 131 -9.95 -13.00 -4.04
C LYS A 131 -9.87 -11.72 -4.87
N ASN A 132 -9.90 -10.56 -4.21
CA ASN A 132 -9.85 -9.24 -4.83
C ASN A 132 -8.72 -8.40 -4.21
N ASN A 133 -8.73 -7.08 -4.42
CA ASN A 133 -7.71 -6.16 -3.89
C ASN A 133 -7.47 -6.29 -2.38
N HIS A 134 -8.47 -6.69 -1.58
CA HIS A 134 -8.32 -6.90 -0.15
C HIS A 134 -7.23 -7.94 0.18
N GLY A 135 -7.26 -9.10 -0.48
CA GLY A 135 -6.24 -10.13 -0.28
C GLY A 135 -4.85 -9.68 -0.73
N VAL A 136 -4.74 -8.88 -1.79
CA VAL A 136 -3.45 -8.35 -2.25
C VAL A 136 -2.91 -7.32 -1.28
N TRP A 137 -3.75 -6.42 -0.77
CA TRP A 137 -3.34 -5.47 0.29
C TRP A 137 -3.00 -6.17 1.60
N PHE A 138 -3.66 -7.29 1.92
CA PHE A 138 -3.25 -8.14 3.05
C PHE A 138 -1.82 -8.66 2.86
N ASP A 139 -1.50 -9.20 1.66
CA ASP A 139 -0.16 -9.69 1.35
C ASP A 139 0.88 -8.56 1.41
N ALA A 140 0.58 -7.37 0.87
CA ALA A 140 1.48 -6.21 0.92
C ALA A 140 1.80 -5.78 2.36
N GLN A 141 0.76 -5.67 3.21
CA GLN A 141 0.91 -5.32 4.62
C GLN A 141 1.70 -6.39 5.39
N SER A 142 1.27 -7.67 5.24
CA SER A 142 1.92 -8.78 5.92
C SER A 142 3.35 -9.00 5.44
N LEU A 143 3.74 -8.58 4.22
CA LEU A 143 5.10 -8.62 3.72
C LEU A 143 5.98 -7.51 4.32
N SER A 144 5.45 -6.32 4.49
CA SER A 144 6.24 -5.18 5.00
C SER A 144 6.76 -5.41 6.42
N ILE A 145 6.00 -6.14 7.23
CA ILE A 145 6.34 -6.38 8.64
C ILE A 145 7.51 -7.36 8.82
N PRO A 146 7.54 -8.57 8.22
CA PRO A 146 8.68 -9.47 8.35
C PRO A 146 9.98 -8.89 7.77
N LEU A 147 9.90 -8.00 6.77
CA LEU A 147 11.06 -7.25 6.31
C LEU A 147 11.57 -6.25 7.38
N PHE A 148 10.68 -5.67 8.15
CA PHE A 148 11.03 -4.76 9.25
C PHE A 148 11.57 -5.49 10.48
N VAL A 149 11.03 -6.68 10.80
CA VAL A 149 11.44 -7.49 11.96
C VAL A 149 12.48 -8.55 11.62
N ASP A 150 13.09 -8.49 10.44
CA ASP A 150 14.18 -9.35 9.97
C ASP A 150 13.80 -10.84 9.82
N SER A 151 12.54 -11.14 9.47
CA SER A 151 12.03 -12.50 9.24
C SER A 151 11.99 -12.87 7.75
N LEU A 152 13.17 -13.03 7.13
CA LEU A 152 13.29 -13.33 5.70
C LEU A 152 12.56 -14.60 5.23
N PRO A 153 12.55 -15.72 5.99
CA PRO A 153 11.81 -16.91 5.55
C PRO A 153 10.30 -16.65 5.42
N LEU A 154 9.72 -15.89 6.37
CA LEU A 154 8.31 -15.52 6.31
C LEU A 154 8.03 -14.55 5.15
N ALA A 155 8.91 -13.56 4.93
CA ALA A 155 8.79 -12.64 3.81
C ALA A 155 8.75 -13.38 2.46
N LYS A 156 9.65 -14.34 2.24
CA LYS A 156 9.68 -15.16 1.01
C LYS A 156 8.39 -15.96 0.84
N LYS A 157 7.89 -16.59 1.91
CA LYS A 157 6.61 -17.32 1.87
C LYS A 157 5.43 -16.43 1.47
N ILE A 158 5.39 -15.19 1.97
CA ILE A 158 4.33 -14.23 1.61
C ILE A 158 4.46 -13.83 0.13
N ILE A 159 5.68 -13.63 -0.37
CA ILE A 159 5.91 -13.34 -1.79
C ILE A 159 5.43 -14.50 -2.68
N ASP A 160 5.71 -15.74 -2.30
CA ASP A 160 5.23 -16.92 -3.04
C ASP A 160 3.70 -16.96 -3.07
N ASN A 161 3.03 -16.71 -1.93
CA ASN A 161 1.57 -16.61 -1.87
C ASN A 161 1.03 -15.49 -2.77
N ALA A 162 1.71 -14.34 -2.81
CA ALA A 162 1.30 -13.21 -3.67
C ALA A 162 1.44 -13.54 -5.16
N LEU A 163 2.45 -14.33 -5.56
CA LEU A 163 2.57 -14.84 -6.93
C LEU A 163 1.42 -15.79 -7.28
N GLU A 164 1.06 -16.69 -6.38
CA GLU A 164 -0.11 -17.56 -6.58
C GLU A 164 -1.40 -16.74 -6.67
N ARG A 165 -1.53 -15.69 -5.87
CA ARG A 165 -2.67 -14.78 -5.92
C ARG A 165 -2.73 -14.02 -7.25
N LEU A 166 -1.62 -13.54 -7.77
CA LEU A 166 -1.56 -12.91 -9.10
C LEU A 166 -2.03 -13.87 -10.19
N ASP A 167 -1.62 -15.15 -10.10
CA ASP A 167 -2.03 -16.19 -11.03
C ASP A 167 -3.53 -16.47 -10.99
N GLN A 168 -4.14 -16.40 -9.81
CA GLN A 168 -5.56 -16.67 -9.59
C GLN A 168 -6.46 -15.48 -9.90
N GLN A 169 -5.97 -14.26 -9.67
CA GLN A 169 -6.77 -13.03 -9.78
C GLN A 169 -6.74 -12.40 -11.17
N SER A 170 -5.71 -12.64 -11.96
CA SER A 170 -5.60 -12.08 -13.31
C SER A 170 -6.11 -13.06 -14.37
N ASN A 171 -6.70 -12.53 -15.44
CA ASN A 171 -7.07 -13.29 -16.62
C ASN A 171 -5.92 -13.31 -17.66
N LYS A 172 -6.15 -13.99 -18.78
CA LYS A 172 -5.16 -14.12 -19.87
C LYS A 172 -4.75 -12.78 -20.47
N GLU A 173 -5.65 -11.79 -20.43
CA GLU A 173 -5.42 -10.42 -20.90
C GLU A 173 -4.68 -9.55 -19.89
N GLY A 174 -4.45 -10.03 -18.66
CA GLY A 174 -3.82 -9.27 -17.57
C GLY A 174 -4.78 -8.40 -16.77
N LEU A 175 -6.10 -8.49 -16.98
CA LEU A 175 -7.10 -7.77 -16.20
C LEU A 175 -7.52 -8.58 -14.97
N PHE A 176 -8.14 -7.90 -13.99
CA PHE A 176 -8.60 -8.47 -12.72
C PHE A 176 -10.14 -8.60 -12.71
N PRO A 177 -10.73 -9.76 -13.10
CA PRO A 177 -12.16 -9.90 -13.30
C PRO A 177 -13.03 -9.42 -12.14
N LEU A 178 -12.66 -9.71 -10.89
CA LEU A 178 -13.43 -9.27 -9.71
C LEU A 178 -13.39 -7.76 -9.48
N GLU A 179 -12.37 -7.07 -9.98
CA GLU A 179 -12.33 -5.62 -9.95
C GLU A 179 -13.10 -4.99 -11.11
N LEU A 180 -13.21 -5.69 -12.25
CA LEU A 180 -14.03 -5.25 -13.39
C LEU A 180 -15.53 -5.24 -13.07
N GLU A 181 -16.00 -6.07 -12.14
CA GLU A 181 -17.39 -6.13 -11.69
C GLU A 181 -17.76 -4.99 -10.72
N ARG A 182 -16.77 -4.22 -10.24
CA ARG A 182 -17.01 -3.14 -9.29
C ARG A 182 -17.63 -1.93 -9.98
N THR A 183 -18.44 -1.16 -9.23
CA THR A 183 -19.07 0.08 -9.73
C THR A 183 -18.08 1.17 -10.16
N ASN A 184 -16.86 1.14 -9.63
CA ASN A 184 -15.71 1.98 -10.01
C ASN A 184 -14.55 1.09 -10.46
N SER A 185 -14.78 0.29 -11.48
CA SER A 185 -13.91 -0.82 -11.87
C SER A 185 -12.48 -0.40 -12.25
N LEU A 186 -12.30 0.76 -12.88
CA LEU A 186 -10.97 1.28 -13.21
C LEU A 186 -10.18 1.67 -11.94
N HIS A 187 -10.84 2.36 -10.98
CA HIS A 187 -10.20 2.68 -9.70
C HIS A 187 -9.77 1.41 -8.96
N TYR A 188 -10.67 0.41 -8.88
CA TYR A 188 -10.35 -0.83 -8.19
C TYR A 188 -9.29 -1.66 -8.91
N SER A 189 -9.27 -1.66 -10.25
CA SER A 189 -8.21 -2.31 -11.03
C SER A 189 -6.84 -1.64 -10.78
N CYS A 190 -6.79 -0.31 -10.75
CA CYS A 190 -5.58 0.44 -10.40
C CYS A 190 -5.17 0.19 -8.95
N PHE A 191 -6.11 0.17 -8.02
CA PHE A 191 -5.86 -0.06 -6.60
C PHE A 191 -5.33 -1.47 -6.33
N ASN A 192 -5.82 -2.47 -7.06
CA ASN A 192 -5.30 -3.83 -7.02
C ASN A 192 -3.89 -3.93 -7.61
N LEU A 193 -3.67 -3.31 -8.78
CA LEU A 193 -2.36 -3.27 -9.44
C LEU A 193 -1.32 -2.54 -8.58
N LEU A 194 -1.72 -1.47 -7.88
CA LEU A 194 -0.85 -0.76 -6.94
C LEU A 194 -0.41 -1.66 -5.78
N ALA A 195 -1.32 -2.47 -5.22
CA ALA A 195 -0.97 -3.41 -4.15
C ALA A 195 0.06 -4.44 -4.59
N PHE A 196 -0.10 -5.04 -5.77
CA PHE A 196 0.93 -5.92 -6.37
C PHE A 196 2.25 -5.20 -6.62
N SER A 197 2.20 -3.93 -7.01
CA SER A 197 3.40 -3.12 -7.23
C SER A 197 4.16 -2.84 -5.94
N VAL A 198 3.43 -2.61 -4.83
CA VAL A 198 4.03 -2.48 -3.49
C VAL A 198 4.72 -3.79 -3.09
N ILE A 199 4.08 -4.95 -3.31
CA ILE A 199 4.69 -6.26 -3.06
C ILE A 199 5.98 -6.42 -3.89
N ALA A 200 5.93 -6.08 -5.18
CA ALA A 200 7.09 -6.19 -6.08
C ALA A 200 8.25 -5.27 -5.64
N GLN A 201 7.93 -4.06 -5.15
CA GLN A 201 8.95 -3.16 -4.60
C GLN A 201 9.58 -3.72 -3.32
N LEU A 202 8.75 -4.21 -2.39
CA LEU A 202 9.21 -4.83 -1.14
C LEU A 202 10.03 -6.11 -1.42
N ALA A 203 9.63 -6.93 -2.39
CA ALA A 203 10.38 -8.12 -2.80
C ALA A 203 11.78 -7.77 -3.34
N SER A 204 11.90 -6.63 -4.04
CA SER A 204 13.18 -6.13 -4.54
C SER A 204 14.17 -5.80 -3.42
N ASP A 205 13.69 -5.38 -2.24
CA ASP A 205 14.54 -5.08 -1.08
C ASP A 205 15.32 -6.33 -0.58
N ILE A 206 14.83 -7.53 -0.91
CA ILE A 206 15.49 -8.81 -0.58
C ILE A 206 15.94 -9.59 -1.82
N ASN A 207 16.15 -8.90 -2.94
CA ASN A 207 16.61 -9.45 -4.22
C ASN A 207 15.71 -10.56 -4.80
N VAL A 208 14.38 -10.46 -4.60
CA VAL A 208 13.40 -11.31 -5.26
C VAL A 208 12.74 -10.52 -6.38
N ASP A 209 12.89 -11.00 -7.61
CA ASP A 209 12.33 -10.34 -8.80
C ASP A 209 10.86 -10.72 -9.03
N PHE A 210 9.97 -10.05 -8.32
CA PHE A 210 8.52 -10.18 -8.55
C PHE A 210 8.07 -9.44 -9.83
N TRP A 211 8.77 -8.35 -10.20
CA TRP A 211 8.41 -7.51 -11.34
C TRP A 211 8.39 -8.28 -12.67
N HIS A 212 9.38 -9.16 -12.88
CA HIS A 212 9.56 -9.86 -14.16
C HIS A 212 9.19 -11.34 -14.06
N THR A 213 8.74 -11.82 -12.90
CA THR A 213 8.33 -13.21 -12.72
C THR A 213 7.03 -13.49 -13.47
N THR A 214 7.01 -14.62 -14.15
CA THR A 214 5.82 -15.17 -14.82
C THR A 214 5.30 -16.35 -14.01
N THR A 215 4.01 -16.38 -13.74
CA THR A 215 3.33 -17.46 -13.01
C THR A 215 3.16 -18.71 -13.87
N LYS A 216 2.73 -19.82 -13.25
CA LYS A 216 2.53 -21.11 -13.94
C LYS A 216 1.51 -21.05 -15.08
N ASN A 217 0.49 -20.17 -14.99
CA ASN A 217 -0.53 -19.97 -16.03
C ASN A 217 -0.15 -18.82 -16.98
N ASN A 218 1.13 -18.43 -17.00
CA ASN A 218 1.67 -17.38 -17.86
C ASN A 218 1.03 -15.99 -17.59
N HIS A 219 0.65 -15.71 -16.34
CA HIS A 219 0.30 -14.38 -15.87
C HIS A 219 1.55 -13.66 -15.34
N SER A 220 1.56 -12.34 -15.40
CA SER A 220 2.67 -11.53 -14.88
C SER A 220 2.20 -10.12 -14.57
N LEU A 221 2.96 -9.45 -13.71
CA LEU A 221 2.72 -8.05 -13.41
C LEU A 221 2.86 -7.18 -14.67
N GLN A 222 3.83 -7.50 -15.54
CA GLN A 222 3.99 -6.83 -16.83
C GLN A 222 2.72 -6.87 -17.67
N LYS A 223 2.08 -8.04 -17.82
CA LYS A 223 0.81 -8.18 -18.57
C LYS A 223 -0.30 -7.31 -17.97
N ALA A 224 -0.39 -7.25 -16.64
CA ALA A 224 -1.39 -6.41 -15.98
C ALA A 224 -1.17 -4.92 -16.27
N TYR A 225 0.08 -4.47 -16.30
CA TYR A 225 0.43 -3.11 -16.71
C TYR A 225 0.13 -2.85 -18.19
N GLU A 226 0.52 -3.77 -19.09
CA GLU A 226 0.23 -3.66 -20.52
C GLU A 226 -1.28 -3.60 -20.81
N ALA A 227 -2.09 -4.31 -20.02
CA ALA A 227 -3.53 -4.29 -20.13
C ALA A 227 -4.15 -2.95 -19.68
N LEU A 228 -3.66 -2.33 -18.57
CA LEU A 228 -4.28 -1.14 -17.98
C LEU A 228 -3.71 0.17 -18.53
N VAL A 229 -2.43 0.27 -18.88
CA VAL A 229 -1.77 1.51 -19.33
C VAL A 229 -2.50 2.19 -20.49
N PRO A 230 -3.03 1.49 -21.54
CA PRO A 230 -3.75 2.16 -22.62
C PRO A 230 -5.00 2.91 -22.17
N TYR A 231 -5.65 2.48 -21.10
CA TYR A 231 -6.80 3.18 -20.52
C TYR A 231 -6.35 4.37 -19.65
N LEU A 232 -5.28 4.21 -18.90
CA LEU A 232 -4.71 5.27 -18.05
C LEU A 232 -4.11 6.43 -18.85
N THR A 233 -3.71 6.16 -20.09
CA THR A 233 -3.17 7.15 -21.04
C THR A 233 -4.20 7.64 -22.04
N TYR A 234 -5.48 7.30 -21.86
CA TYR A 234 -6.60 7.65 -22.73
C TYR A 234 -6.46 7.22 -24.20
N GLN A 235 -5.63 6.20 -24.48
CA GLN A 235 -5.51 5.60 -25.82
C GLN A 235 -6.67 4.65 -26.11
N LYS A 236 -7.28 4.09 -25.07
CA LYS A 236 -8.47 3.25 -25.14
C LYS A 236 -9.53 3.77 -24.19
N GLN A 237 -10.80 3.62 -24.60
CA GLN A 237 -11.94 3.93 -23.74
C GLN A 237 -12.22 2.73 -22.82
N TRP A 238 -12.41 3.00 -21.52
CA TRP A 238 -12.81 1.98 -20.55
C TRP A 238 -14.23 1.48 -20.82
N GLN A 239 -14.40 0.15 -20.85
CA GLN A 239 -15.65 -0.50 -21.25
C GLN A 239 -16.44 -1.09 -20.08
N TYR A 240 -15.89 -1.03 -18.87
CA TYR A 240 -16.50 -1.61 -17.68
C TYR A 240 -17.14 -0.54 -16.80
N PRO A 241 -17.99 -0.92 -15.79
CA PRO A 241 -18.70 0.05 -14.95
C PRO A 241 -17.76 1.07 -14.28
N GLN A 242 -18.09 2.35 -14.40
CA GLN A 242 -17.32 3.43 -13.82
C GLN A 242 -18.26 4.61 -13.52
N ILE A 243 -18.87 4.62 -12.32
CA ILE A 243 -19.92 5.60 -11.93
C ILE A 243 -19.34 6.95 -11.46
N SER A 244 -18.07 7.01 -11.06
CA SER A 244 -17.38 8.26 -10.73
C SER A 244 -16.29 8.56 -11.75
N GLU A 245 -15.96 9.84 -11.90
CA GLU A 245 -14.85 10.26 -12.73
C GLU A 245 -13.54 9.66 -12.22
N PHE A 246 -12.75 9.09 -13.14
CA PHE A 246 -11.41 8.60 -12.82
C PHE A 246 -10.43 9.76 -12.89
N ARG A 247 -9.74 10.03 -11.79
CA ARG A 247 -8.72 11.07 -11.73
C ARG A 247 -7.39 10.53 -12.23
N SER A 248 -6.83 11.16 -13.24
CA SER A 248 -5.55 10.73 -13.84
C SER A 248 -4.40 10.72 -12.83
N GLU A 249 -4.45 11.58 -11.81
CA GLU A 249 -3.45 11.68 -10.76
C GLU A 249 -3.30 10.35 -9.99
N GLU A 250 -4.38 9.61 -9.83
CA GLU A 250 -4.36 8.29 -9.16
C GLU A 250 -3.55 7.24 -9.92
N SER A 251 -3.32 7.45 -11.22
CA SER A 251 -2.56 6.55 -12.08
C SER A 251 -1.07 6.90 -12.23
N TRP A 252 -0.62 8.07 -11.78
CA TRP A 252 0.75 8.55 -12.02
C TRP A 252 1.81 7.59 -11.51
N VAL A 253 1.63 7.04 -10.31
CA VAL A 253 2.56 6.07 -9.75
C VAL A 253 2.66 4.84 -10.65
N LEU A 254 1.51 4.33 -11.11
CA LEU A 254 1.48 3.16 -12.01
C LEU A 254 2.15 3.47 -13.34
N LEU A 255 1.89 4.62 -13.95
CA LEU A 255 2.55 5.01 -15.21
C LEU A 255 4.06 5.18 -15.04
N TYR A 256 4.50 5.78 -13.92
CA TYR A 256 5.91 5.88 -13.60
C TYR A 256 6.57 4.50 -13.46
N LEU A 257 5.93 3.57 -12.72
CA LEU A 257 6.43 2.21 -12.55
C LEU A 257 6.48 1.44 -13.86
N ALA A 258 5.45 1.55 -14.71
CA ALA A 258 5.45 0.95 -16.05
C ALA A 258 6.64 1.42 -16.90
N ASN A 259 6.94 2.72 -16.86
CA ASN A 259 8.10 3.26 -17.56
C ASN A 259 9.42 2.80 -16.93
N LYS A 260 9.51 2.81 -15.61
CA LYS A 260 10.72 2.41 -14.87
C LYS A 260 11.09 0.95 -15.14
N GLN A 261 10.12 0.04 -15.05
CA GLN A 261 10.37 -1.41 -15.14
C GLN A 261 10.50 -1.90 -16.59
N TRP A 262 9.65 -1.44 -17.50
CA TRP A 262 9.57 -2.01 -18.84
C TRP A 262 9.80 -1.00 -19.98
N LYS A 263 10.20 0.23 -19.68
CA LYS A 263 10.37 1.30 -20.68
C LYS A 263 9.10 1.50 -21.53
N ASN A 264 7.94 1.42 -20.92
CA ASN A 264 6.66 1.48 -21.59
C ASN A 264 6.48 2.83 -22.31
N LYS A 265 6.46 2.79 -23.66
CA LYS A 265 6.44 3.99 -24.51
C LYS A 265 5.19 4.85 -24.30
N ASN A 266 4.03 4.24 -24.05
CA ASN A 266 2.77 4.94 -23.85
C ASN A 266 2.79 5.71 -22.52
N SER A 267 3.28 5.09 -21.44
CA SER A 267 3.47 5.75 -20.15
C SER A 267 4.46 6.89 -20.25
N SER A 268 5.60 6.68 -20.89
CA SER A 268 6.63 7.70 -21.08
C SER A 268 6.09 8.90 -21.86
N ALA A 269 5.43 8.68 -22.99
CA ALA A 269 4.86 9.74 -23.80
C ALA A 269 3.81 10.56 -23.03
N TYR A 270 2.94 9.87 -22.27
CA TYR A 270 1.90 10.53 -21.47
C TYR A 270 2.49 11.40 -20.36
N ILE A 271 3.47 10.88 -19.59
CA ILE A 271 4.16 11.63 -18.53
C ILE A 271 4.79 12.89 -19.11
N HIS A 272 5.56 12.78 -20.19
CA HIS A 272 6.20 13.94 -20.84
C HIS A 272 5.18 14.97 -21.35
N GLN A 273 4.02 14.53 -21.81
CA GLN A 273 2.96 15.44 -22.25
C GLN A 273 2.40 16.27 -21.08
N GLN A 274 2.19 15.64 -19.92
CA GLN A 274 1.68 16.32 -18.72
C GLN A 274 2.72 17.29 -18.14
N ASP A 275 3.98 16.92 -18.09
CA ASP A 275 5.07 17.80 -17.64
C ASP A 275 5.15 19.08 -18.48
N ARG A 276 5.02 18.97 -19.82
CA ARG A 276 4.99 20.12 -20.71
C ARG A 276 3.76 21.03 -20.48
N LYS A 277 2.59 20.46 -20.15
CA LYS A 277 1.40 21.24 -19.84
C LYS A 277 1.58 22.02 -18.53
N SER A 278 2.10 21.38 -17.48
CA SER A 278 2.34 22.03 -16.19
C SER A 278 3.37 23.16 -16.30
N THR A 279 4.45 22.96 -17.07
CA THR A 279 5.49 23.97 -17.30
C THR A 279 4.93 25.19 -18.05
N ARG A 280 4.07 24.98 -19.06
CA ARG A 280 3.44 26.09 -19.80
C ARG A 280 2.46 26.90 -18.95
N LEU A 281 1.69 26.26 -18.07
CA LEU A 281 0.78 26.94 -17.14
C LEU A 281 1.56 27.82 -16.15
N ASN A 282 2.69 27.35 -15.63
CA ASN A 282 3.53 28.10 -14.71
C ASN A 282 4.25 29.27 -15.40
N SER A 283 4.57 29.21 -16.69
CA SER A 283 5.20 30.28 -17.45
C SER A 283 4.21 31.34 -17.92
N SER A 284 2.90 31.07 -17.93
CA SER A 284 1.86 32.06 -18.29
C SER A 284 1.39 32.91 -17.11
N HIS A 285 1.83 32.63 -15.89
CA HIS A 285 1.53 33.38 -14.67
C HIS A 285 2.74 34.16 -14.10
N GLY A 286 3.86 34.20 -14.80
CA GLY A 286 5.04 35.01 -14.52
C GLY A 286 5.14 36.20 -15.47
#